data_d98390c6f3768aa141bb2cf1b9853b1f
#
_entry.id   d98390c6f3768aa141bb2cf1b9853b1f
#
_cell.length_a   1.000
_cell.length_b   1.000
_cell.length_c   1.000
_cell.angle_alpha   90.00
_cell.angle_beta   90.00
_cell.angle_gamma   90.00
#
_symmetry.space_group_name_H-M   'P 1'
#
loop_
_entity.id
_entity.type
_entity.pdbx_description
1 polymer ?
#
loop_
_entity_poly.entity_id
_entity_poly.type
_entity_poly.pdbx_seq_one_letter_code
_entity_poly.pdbx_strand_id
1 'polypeptide(L)' 'MKTPEKYREDAMCCRELLDRPIEPDLRVQLRLWAAELDDMADTVERGAEASARKEFARPL' A
#
# COMPACT_ATOMS: atom_id res chain seq x y z
N MET A 1 0.72 13.95 -1.78
CA MET A 1 1.30 12.60 -1.70
C MET A 1 0.56 11.79 -0.64
N LYS A 2 0.13 10.58 -0.98
CA LYS A 2 -0.56 9.74 0.00
C LYS A 2 0.40 9.21 1.05
N THR A 3 -0.05 9.16 2.29
CA THR A 3 0.70 8.52 3.36
C THR A 3 0.55 7.00 3.27
N PRO A 4 1.48 6.22 3.84
CA PRO A 4 1.32 4.76 3.90
C PRO A 4 0.02 4.33 4.55
N GLU A 5 -0.42 5.05 5.55
CA GLU A 5 -1.70 4.79 6.23
C GLU A 5 -2.87 4.93 5.29
N LYS A 6 -2.84 5.93 4.42
CA LYS A 6 -3.89 6.15 3.45
C LYS A 6 -3.95 5.03 2.42
N TYR A 7 -2.80 4.57 1.96
CA TYR A 7 -2.74 3.42 1.05
C TYR A 7 -3.33 2.16 1.70
N ARG A 8 -3.04 1.93 2.97
CA ARG A 8 -3.58 0.78 3.71
C ARG A 8 -5.08 0.89 3.92
N GLU A 9 -5.59 2.08 4.20
CA GLU A 9 -7.04 2.32 4.29
C GLU A 9 -7.72 1.99 2.97
N ASP A 10 -7.17 2.45 1.87
CA ASP A 10 -7.71 2.16 0.54
C ASP A 10 -7.67 0.65 0.24
N ALA A 11 -6.60 -0.03 0.60
CA ALA A 11 -6.50 -1.48 0.44
C ALA A 11 -7.56 -2.20 1.28
N MET A 12 -7.79 -1.73 2.49
CA MET A 12 -8.82 -2.29 3.37
C MET A 12 -10.21 -2.12 2.75
N CYS A 13 -10.49 -0.95 2.19
CA CYS A 13 -11.76 -0.72 1.48
C CYS A 13 -11.94 -1.71 0.33
N CYS A 14 -10.89 -1.98 -0.43
CA CYS A 14 -10.94 -2.97 -1.50
C CYS A 14 -11.28 -4.36 -0.96
N ARG A 15 -10.68 -4.75 0.15
CA ARG A 15 -10.93 -6.04 0.79
C ARG A 15 -12.34 -6.16 1.32
N GLU A 16 -12.87 -5.08 1.89
CA GLU A 16 -14.26 -5.03 2.36
C GLU A 16 -15.24 -5.24 1.20
N LEU A 17 -14.96 -4.64 0.05
CA LEU A 17 -15.76 -4.84 -1.13
C LEU A 17 -15.72 -6.29 -1.63
N LEU A 18 -14.60 -6.98 -1.42
CA LEU A 18 -14.46 -8.38 -1.79
C LEU A 18 -15.36 -9.31 -0.97
N ASP A 19 -15.77 -8.90 0.22
CA ASP A 19 -16.69 -9.68 1.07
C ASP A 19 -18.13 -9.60 0.59
N ARG A 20 -18.42 -8.69 -0.33
CA ARG A 20 -19.77 -8.54 -0.90
C ARG A 20 -19.93 -9.43 -2.13
N PRO A 21 -21.17 -9.79 -2.49
CA PRO A 21 -21.42 -10.53 -3.73
C PRO A 21 -21.20 -9.61 -4.92
N ILE A 22 -20.03 -9.73 -5.55
CA ILE A 22 -19.63 -8.96 -6.71
C ILE A 22 -19.26 -9.88 -7.86
N GLU A 23 -19.20 -9.33 -9.06
CA GLU A 23 -18.83 -10.08 -10.25
C GLU A 23 -17.39 -10.60 -10.16
N PRO A 24 -17.12 -11.80 -10.72
CA PRO A 24 -15.76 -12.38 -10.67
C PRO A 24 -14.68 -11.48 -11.25
N ASP A 25 -14.97 -10.77 -12.33
CA ASP A 25 -14.00 -9.87 -12.96
C ASP A 25 -13.64 -8.70 -12.04
N LEU A 26 -14.64 -8.14 -11.39
CA LEU A 26 -14.43 -7.06 -10.43
C LEU A 26 -13.66 -7.55 -9.22
N ARG A 27 -13.92 -8.78 -8.80
CA ARG A 27 -13.22 -9.41 -7.69
C ARG A 27 -11.72 -9.52 -7.96
N VAL A 28 -11.35 -9.96 -9.15
CA VAL A 28 -9.95 -10.03 -9.56
C VAL A 28 -9.30 -8.64 -9.55
N GLN A 29 -10.00 -7.66 -10.10
CA GLN A 29 -9.51 -6.30 -10.15
C GLN A 29 -9.29 -5.70 -8.77
N LEU A 30 -10.22 -5.91 -7.84
CA LEU A 30 -10.10 -5.42 -6.47
C LEU A 30 -8.93 -6.07 -5.74
N ARG A 31 -8.67 -7.35 -5.97
CA ARG A 31 -7.52 -8.03 -5.40
C ARG A 31 -6.22 -7.44 -5.88
N LEU A 32 -6.13 -7.15 -7.18
CA LEU A 32 -4.95 -6.52 -7.75
C LEU A 32 -4.73 -5.12 -7.19
N TRP A 33 -5.78 -4.33 -7.08
CA TRP A 33 -5.69 -3.00 -6.51
C TRP A 33 -5.26 -3.02 -5.04
N ALA A 34 -5.83 -3.94 -4.26
CA ALA A 34 -5.44 -4.08 -2.86
C ALA A 34 -3.96 -4.43 -2.73
N ALA A 35 -3.47 -5.35 -3.56
CA ALA A 35 -2.07 -5.73 -3.57
C ALA A 35 -1.16 -4.56 -3.96
N GLU A 36 -1.56 -3.80 -4.97
CA GLU A 36 -0.80 -2.62 -5.41
C GLU A 36 -0.75 -1.54 -4.33
N LEU A 37 -1.87 -1.31 -3.65
CA LEU A 37 -1.93 -0.31 -2.59
C LEU A 37 -1.06 -0.71 -1.40
N ASP A 38 -1.05 -1.98 -1.02
CA ASP A 38 -0.17 -2.49 0.02
C ASP A 38 1.30 -2.35 -0.39
N ASP A 39 1.61 -2.64 -1.65
CA ASP A 39 2.96 -2.50 -2.19
C ASP A 39 3.42 -1.04 -2.16
N MET A 40 2.53 -0.13 -2.53
CA MET A 40 2.83 1.30 -2.47
C MET A 40 3.09 1.77 -1.05
N ALA A 41 2.31 1.30 -0.09
CA ALA A 41 2.50 1.62 1.32
C ALA A 41 3.87 1.13 1.80
N ASP A 42 4.23 -0.10 1.46
CA ASP A 42 5.53 -0.69 1.78
C ASP A 42 6.67 0.13 1.18
N THR A 43 6.54 0.48 -0.09
CA THR A 43 7.56 1.25 -0.80
C THR A 43 7.80 2.61 -0.16
N VAL A 44 6.72 3.30 0.21
CA VAL A 44 6.83 4.60 0.87
C VAL A 44 7.48 4.47 2.24
N GLU A 45 7.10 3.45 3.02
CA GLU A 45 7.69 3.21 4.33
C GLU A 45 9.18 2.88 4.24
N ARG A 46 9.55 2.01 3.30
CA ARG A 46 10.96 1.67 3.08
C ARG A 46 11.76 2.87 2.61
N GLY A 47 11.19 3.70 1.75
CA GLY A 47 11.83 4.91 1.30
C GLY A 47 12.11 5.88 2.44
N ALA A 48 11.13 6.06 3.32
CA ALA A 48 11.29 6.91 4.50
C ALA A 48 12.35 6.36 5.44
N GLU A 49 12.34 5.06 5.71
CA GLU A 49 13.35 4.40 6.55
C GLU A 49 14.75 4.50 5.95
N ALA A 50 14.86 4.27 4.64
CA ALA A 50 16.15 4.37 3.96
C ALA A 50 16.70 5.78 4.02
N SER A 51 15.86 6.79 3.87
CA SER A 51 16.26 8.20 3.99
C SER A 51 16.73 8.51 5.40
N ALA A 52 16.02 8.06 6.41
CA ALA A 52 16.40 8.25 7.80
C ALA A 52 17.74 7.58 8.10
N ARG A 53 17.94 6.36 7.63
CA ARG A 53 19.20 5.64 7.79
C ARG A 53 20.37 6.35 7.13
N LYS A 54 20.16 6.90 5.96
CA LYS A 54 21.19 7.66 5.25
C LYS A 54 21.64 8.87 6.04
N GLU A 55 20.71 9.56 6.68
CA GLU A 55 21.04 10.71 7.51
C GLU A 55 21.89 10.31 8.71
N PHE A 56 21.55 9.20 9.38
CA PHE A 56 22.30 8.73 10.54
C PHE A 56 23.62 8.06 10.20
N ALA A 57 23.68 7.34 9.09
CA ALA A 57 24.84 6.56 8.70
C ALA A 57 25.78 7.31 7.75
N ARG A 58 25.57 8.59 7.58
CA ARG A 58 26.34 9.39 6.63
C ARG A 58 27.81 9.47 7.03
N PRO A 59 28.72 8.92 6.24
CA PRO A 59 30.13 9.09 6.50
C PRO A 59 30.54 10.52 6.23
N LEU A 60 31.48 10.96 6.97
CA LEU A 60 32.03 12.29 6.79
C LEU A 60 32.86 12.39 5.51
#